data_c168252f3a8070fc42d3433c07d3b649
#
_entry.id   c168252f3a8070fc42d3433c07d3b649
#
_cell.length_a   1.000
_cell.length_b   1.000
_cell.length_c   1.000
_cell.angle_alpha   90.00
_cell.angle_beta   90.00
_cell.angle_gamma   90.00
#
_symmetry.space_group_name_H-M   'P 1'
#
loop_
_entity.id
_entity.type
_entity.pdbx_description
1 polymer ?
#
loop_
_entity_poly.entity_id
_entity_poly.type
_entity_poly.pdbx_seq_one_letter_code
_entity_poly.pdbx_strand_id
1 'polypeptide(L)'
;MTPMSENPLLEASFLQRLQRLQLLVRRPLPGQWKGEHRSPKRGYSVEFADFREYSPGDDLRYVDWKAYGRLDRLYLKQYVEEEDIYVILLVDCSRSMQFGQPTKLLFALQVAAALGYIALCRFHRVGAGLIADGNVFWMRPARGRQSLIPLLRFLGNPPDARSTALAEAARQVVNGWKHRGAVYLLTDLMDEHWQDALRQLLSRRHELTLIHTLTPQELHPDLMGDLLLVDSETGETREVSLSAHALNLYQRALHQLCNNASALCGHFGGNYLLADTSQSLEQFVLREMPSRGVLA
;
A
#
# COMPACT_ATOMS: atom_id res chain seq x y z
N MET A 1 -2.39 -20.62 -21.82
CA MET A 1 -2.96 -20.31 -20.50
C MET A 1 -2.63 -21.47 -19.58
N THR A 2 -1.50 -21.41 -18.87
CA THR A 2 -1.18 -22.37 -17.82
C THR A 2 -1.77 -21.82 -16.52
N PRO A 3 -2.64 -22.54 -15.82
CA PRO A 3 -3.16 -22.08 -14.56
C PRO A 3 -1.98 -21.96 -13.56
N MET A 4 -1.84 -20.83 -12.90
CA MET A 4 -0.99 -20.68 -11.71
C MET A 4 -1.63 -21.51 -10.57
N SER A 5 -1.67 -22.82 -10.73
CA SER A 5 -2.03 -23.76 -9.69
C SER A 5 -0.73 -24.23 -9.04
N GLU A 6 -0.67 -24.12 -7.75
CA GLU A 6 0.14 -24.83 -6.77
C GLU A 6 1.08 -24.02 -5.86
N ASN A 7 1.27 -22.70 -6.06
CA ASN A 7 1.95 -21.95 -5.01
C ASN A 7 0.99 -20.89 -4.45
N PRO A 8 0.38 -21.10 -3.27
CA PRO A 8 -0.49 -20.09 -2.69
C PRO A 8 0.32 -18.82 -2.45
N LEU A 9 -0.22 -17.65 -2.78
CA LEU A 9 0.44 -16.35 -2.56
C LEU A 9 0.92 -16.21 -1.11
N LEU A 10 0.21 -16.82 -0.16
CA LEU A 10 0.56 -16.83 1.26
C LEU A 10 0.41 -18.26 1.83
N GLU A 11 1.41 -18.69 2.57
CA GLU A 11 1.36 -19.96 3.32
C GLU A 11 0.51 -19.83 4.59
N ALA A 12 -0.15 -20.92 4.99
CA ALA A 12 -1.00 -20.92 6.18
C ALA A 12 -0.23 -20.60 7.49
N SER A 13 1.01 -21.06 7.59
CA SER A 13 1.92 -20.77 8.71
C SER A 13 2.22 -19.26 8.83
N PHE A 14 2.42 -18.60 7.70
CA PHE A 14 2.70 -17.19 7.64
C PHE A 14 1.47 -16.35 8.01
N LEU A 15 0.27 -16.76 7.61
CA LEU A 15 -0.99 -16.08 7.96
C LEU A 15 -1.17 -15.95 9.48
N GLN A 16 -0.80 -16.96 10.28
CA GLN A 16 -0.89 -16.90 11.74
C GLN A 16 0.02 -15.80 12.33
N ARG A 17 1.19 -15.60 11.74
CA ARG A 17 2.13 -14.56 12.18
C ARG A 17 1.65 -13.16 11.78
N LEU A 18 1.08 -13.01 10.60
CA LEU A 18 0.52 -11.75 10.10
C LEU A 18 -0.65 -11.22 10.96
N GLN A 19 -1.42 -12.10 11.61
CA GLN A 19 -2.55 -11.69 12.46
C GLN A 19 -2.14 -10.81 13.65
N ARG A 20 -0.88 -10.87 14.08
CA ARG A 20 -0.35 -10.09 15.20
C ARG A 20 0.04 -8.67 14.80
N LEU A 21 0.21 -8.43 13.51
CA LEU A 21 0.62 -7.15 12.98
C LEU A 21 -0.56 -6.19 12.77
N GLN A 22 -0.26 -4.92 12.69
CA GLN A 22 -1.20 -3.86 12.30
C GLN A 22 -0.53 -2.86 11.37
N LEU A 23 -1.31 -2.28 10.46
CA LEU A 23 -0.85 -1.19 9.63
C LEU A 23 -0.72 0.08 10.48
N LEU A 24 0.44 0.73 10.40
CA LEU A 24 0.63 2.04 10.99
C LEU A 24 0.17 3.10 9.98
N VAL A 25 -1.09 3.46 10.04
CA VAL A 25 -1.65 4.56 9.27
C VAL A 25 -1.67 5.78 10.18
N ARG A 26 -1.03 6.87 9.77
CA ARG A 26 -1.07 8.13 10.50
C ARG A 26 -2.52 8.59 10.53
N ARG A 27 -3.18 8.49 11.68
CA ARG A 27 -4.52 9.05 11.86
C ARG A 27 -4.41 10.54 11.54
N PRO A 28 -5.26 11.12 10.70
CA PRO A 28 -5.36 12.55 10.64
C PRO A 28 -5.66 13.01 12.06
N LEU A 29 -4.78 13.85 12.63
CA LEU A 29 -5.08 14.53 13.90
C LEU A 29 -6.51 15.05 13.77
N PRO A 30 -7.39 14.86 14.77
CA PRO A 30 -8.72 15.39 14.74
C PRO A 30 -8.55 16.90 14.60
N GLY A 31 -8.59 17.37 13.37
CA GLY A 31 -8.59 18.78 13.05
C GLY A 31 -9.85 19.31 13.68
N GLN A 32 -9.73 20.40 14.46
CA GLN A 32 -10.80 21.17 15.02
C GLN A 32 -11.96 21.30 14.03
N TRP A 33 -12.86 20.35 14.01
CA TRP A 33 -14.12 20.51 13.33
C TRP A 33 -15.06 21.30 14.25
N LYS A 34 -14.91 22.62 14.24
CA LYS A 34 -16.02 23.51 14.45
C LYS A 34 -16.94 23.36 13.23
N GLY A 35 -18.05 22.67 13.40
CA GLY A 35 -19.04 22.57 12.32
C GLY A 35 -19.98 21.41 12.54
N GLU A 36 -21.15 21.74 13.04
CA GLU A 36 -22.35 20.92 13.10
C GLU A 36 -22.58 20.17 11.79
N HIS A 37 -22.44 18.83 11.80
CA HIS A 37 -23.27 17.97 10.97
C HIS A 37 -23.34 16.59 11.61
N ARG A 38 -24.45 16.38 12.32
CA ARG A 38 -24.93 15.09 12.81
C ARG A 38 -25.23 14.19 11.62
N SER A 39 -24.59 13.05 11.52
CA SER A 39 -25.07 11.96 10.68
C SER A 39 -25.53 10.81 11.56
N PRO A 40 -26.83 10.45 11.56
CA PRO A 40 -27.31 9.29 12.28
C PRO A 40 -27.13 8.05 11.39
N LYS A 41 -25.94 7.44 11.36
CA LYS A 41 -25.77 6.12 10.77
C LYS A 41 -25.71 5.07 11.87
N ARG A 42 -26.75 4.24 11.94
CA ARG A 42 -26.81 3.03 12.77
C ARG A 42 -25.79 2.02 12.31
N GLY A 43 -25.01 1.46 13.25
CA GLY A 43 -24.35 0.17 13.05
C GLY A 43 -22.84 0.13 13.15
N TYR A 44 -22.19 0.90 14.03
CA TYR A 44 -20.76 0.76 14.29
C TYR A 44 -20.49 0.53 15.76
N SER A 45 -19.52 -0.35 16.05
CA SER A 45 -18.98 -0.56 17.39
C SER A 45 -18.32 0.75 17.81
N VAL A 46 -18.91 1.41 18.75
CA VAL A 46 -18.40 2.66 19.32
C VAL A 46 -17.63 2.26 20.55
N GLU A 47 -16.29 2.31 20.51
CA GLU A 47 -15.50 2.09 21.70
C GLU A 47 -15.60 3.30 22.63
N PHE A 48 -15.84 3.01 23.92
CA PHE A 48 -15.83 4.03 24.96
C PHE A 48 -14.40 4.60 25.08
N ALA A 49 -14.29 5.93 24.95
CA ALA A 49 -12.99 6.60 25.02
C ALA A 49 -12.71 7.18 26.40
N ASP A 50 -13.60 8.04 26.89
CA ASP A 50 -13.40 8.80 28.12
C ASP A 50 -14.71 9.46 28.60
N PHE A 51 -14.68 10.05 29.78
CA PHE A 51 -15.73 10.90 30.33
C PHE A 51 -15.32 12.37 30.22
N ARG A 52 -16.20 13.21 29.71
CA ARG A 52 -16.07 14.66 29.74
C ARG A 52 -17.15 15.26 30.65
N GLU A 53 -16.84 16.29 31.42
CA GLU A 53 -17.87 17.02 32.13
C GLU A 53 -18.86 17.66 31.18
N TYR A 54 -20.13 17.63 31.56
CA TYR A 54 -21.22 18.23 30.80
C TYR A 54 -21.07 19.75 30.77
N SER A 55 -21.27 20.33 29.61
CA SER A 55 -21.36 21.77 29.43
C SER A 55 -22.80 22.14 28.95
N PRO A 56 -23.35 23.31 29.37
CA PRO A 56 -24.64 23.74 28.89
C PRO A 56 -24.75 23.77 27.37
N GLY A 57 -25.73 23.05 26.81
CA GLY A 57 -25.90 22.86 25.36
C GLY A 57 -25.51 21.48 24.85
N ASP A 58 -24.88 20.64 25.67
CA ASP A 58 -24.57 19.25 25.30
C ASP A 58 -25.84 18.38 25.30
N ASP A 59 -25.83 17.33 24.48
CA ASP A 59 -26.93 16.40 24.31
C ASP A 59 -27.04 15.45 25.52
N LEU A 60 -28.09 15.58 26.30
CA LEU A 60 -28.36 14.80 27.51
C LEU A 60 -28.49 13.28 27.26
N ARG A 61 -28.66 12.83 26.02
CA ARG A 61 -28.69 11.38 25.66
C ARG A 61 -27.38 10.67 25.88
N TYR A 62 -26.27 11.40 25.91
CA TYR A 62 -24.93 10.85 26.14
C TYR A 62 -24.46 10.96 27.58
N VAL A 63 -25.29 11.50 28.49
CA VAL A 63 -25.01 11.60 29.91
C VAL A 63 -24.96 10.22 30.55
N ASP A 64 -23.92 9.96 31.35
CA ASP A 64 -23.86 8.77 32.20
C ASP A 64 -24.64 8.99 33.50
N TRP A 65 -25.88 8.60 33.50
CA TRP A 65 -26.79 8.71 34.68
C TRP A 65 -26.29 7.87 35.87
N LYS A 66 -25.48 6.82 35.65
CA LYS A 66 -24.88 6.02 36.71
C LYS A 66 -23.72 6.77 37.39
N ALA A 67 -22.94 7.51 36.62
CA ALA A 67 -21.89 8.38 37.18
C ALA A 67 -22.50 9.53 37.94
N TYR A 68 -23.60 10.15 37.43
CA TYR A 68 -24.36 11.20 38.13
C TYR A 68 -24.82 10.74 39.49
N GLY A 69 -25.44 9.56 39.57
CA GLY A 69 -25.98 9.02 40.85
C GLY A 69 -24.91 8.72 41.91
N ARG A 70 -23.62 8.69 41.56
CA ARG A 70 -22.54 8.44 42.52
C ARG A 70 -21.69 9.68 42.82
N LEU A 71 -21.55 10.58 41.86
CA LEU A 71 -20.58 11.69 41.93
C LEU A 71 -21.28 13.05 42.00
N ASP A 72 -22.59 13.08 41.82
CA ASP A 72 -23.43 14.32 41.74
C ASP A 72 -22.88 15.33 40.71
N ARG A 73 -22.26 14.79 39.65
CA ARG A 73 -21.76 15.55 38.51
C ARG A 73 -22.15 14.89 37.21
N LEU A 74 -22.50 15.71 36.22
CA LEU A 74 -22.89 15.22 34.91
C LEU A 74 -21.66 14.98 34.05
N TYR A 75 -21.49 13.73 33.61
CA TYR A 75 -20.46 13.33 32.69
C TYR A 75 -21.08 12.82 31.39
N LEU A 76 -20.49 13.24 30.27
CA LEU A 76 -20.80 12.71 28.94
C LEU A 76 -19.83 11.59 28.59
N LYS A 77 -20.38 10.50 28.11
CA LYS A 77 -19.58 9.44 27.50
C LYS A 77 -19.05 9.93 26.17
N GLN A 78 -17.76 10.06 26.09
CA GLN A 78 -17.07 10.27 24.80
C GLN A 78 -16.80 8.91 24.17
N TYR A 79 -17.14 8.81 22.92
CA TYR A 79 -16.89 7.61 22.12
C TYR A 79 -15.90 7.96 21.01
N VAL A 80 -14.91 7.10 20.81
CA VAL A 80 -14.07 7.17 19.61
C VAL A 80 -14.85 6.51 18.50
N GLU A 81 -15.22 7.28 17.51
CA GLU A 81 -15.71 6.74 16.26
C GLU A 81 -14.50 6.09 15.58
N GLU A 82 -14.47 4.74 15.49
CA GLU A 82 -13.49 4.07 14.65
C GLU A 82 -13.76 4.49 13.21
N GLU A 83 -12.95 5.41 12.70
CA GLU A 83 -13.00 5.73 11.28
C GLU A 83 -12.57 4.49 10.48
N ASP A 84 -13.43 4.05 9.59
CA ASP A 84 -13.12 3.00 8.60
C ASP A 84 -11.91 3.43 7.77
N ILE A 85 -10.75 2.85 8.04
CA ILE A 85 -9.55 3.10 7.26
C ILE A 85 -9.67 2.32 5.95
N TYR A 86 -9.55 3.04 4.85
CA TYR A 86 -9.45 2.44 3.54
C TYR A 86 -7.98 2.11 3.22
N VAL A 87 -7.73 0.90 2.82
CA VAL A 87 -6.42 0.41 2.37
C VAL A 87 -6.53 0.06 0.90
N ILE A 88 -5.69 0.69 0.07
CA ILE A 88 -5.64 0.47 -1.36
C ILE A 88 -4.31 -0.16 -1.70
N LEU A 89 -4.35 -1.33 -2.32
CA LEU A 89 -3.19 -2.06 -2.80
C LEU A 89 -3.12 -1.89 -4.31
N LEU A 90 -2.10 -1.18 -4.80
CA LEU A 90 -1.87 -0.97 -6.22
C LEU A 90 -0.62 -1.75 -6.63
N VAL A 91 -0.79 -2.70 -7.53
CA VAL A 91 0.32 -3.52 -8.04
C VAL A 91 0.51 -3.27 -9.51
N ASP A 92 1.72 -2.92 -9.87
CA ASP A 92 2.18 -2.81 -11.24
C ASP A 92 2.34 -4.20 -11.85
N CYS A 93 1.66 -4.45 -12.97
CA CYS A 93 1.69 -5.71 -13.68
C CYS A 93 2.44 -5.61 -15.03
N SER A 94 3.21 -4.55 -15.25
CA SER A 94 3.99 -4.35 -16.47
C SER A 94 4.95 -5.51 -16.75
N ARG A 95 5.42 -5.55 -17.97
CA ARG A 95 6.33 -6.61 -18.41
C ARG A 95 7.67 -6.55 -17.70
N SER A 96 8.15 -5.37 -17.32
CA SER A 96 9.36 -5.19 -16.51
C SER A 96 9.25 -5.90 -15.16
N MET A 97 8.06 -5.95 -14.56
CA MET A 97 7.80 -6.66 -13.30
C MET A 97 7.88 -8.19 -13.42
N GLN A 98 7.88 -8.75 -14.62
CA GLN A 98 8.07 -10.19 -14.85
C GLN A 98 9.54 -10.65 -14.70
N PHE A 99 10.47 -9.72 -14.55
CA PHE A 99 11.89 -10.02 -14.43
C PHE A 99 12.25 -10.59 -13.05
N GLY A 100 13.26 -11.48 -13.03
CA GLY A 100 13.82 -12.08 -11.81
C GLY A 100 13.25 -13.45 -11.43
N GLN A 101 13.88 -14.07 -10.40
CA GLN A 101 13.44 -15.33 -9.80
C GLN A 101 13.65 -15.25 -8.26
N PRO A 102 12.58 -15.11 -7.47
CA PRO A 102 11.19 -14.91 -7.90
C PRO A 102 11.02 -13.62 -8.72
N THR A 103 9.99 -13.56 -9.56
CA THR A 103 9.73 -12.34 -10.33
C THR A 103 9.32 -11.19 -9.40
N LYS A 104 9.65 -9.94 -9.78
CA LYS A 104 9.20 -8.74 -9.03
C LYS A 104 7.69 -8.75 -8.85
N LEU A 105 6.94 -9.13 -9.89
CA LEU A 105 5.49 -9.22 -9.84
C LEU A 105 5.02 -10.22 -8.76
N LEU A 106 5.55 -11.44 -8.74
CA LEU A 106 5.17 -12.43 -7.73
C LEU A 106 5.43 -11.91 -6.31
N PHE A 107 6.61 -11.35 -6.09
CA PHE A 107 6.98 -10.76 -4.80
C PHE A 107 6.02 -9.61 -4.41
N ALA A 108 5.73 -8.71 -5.34
CA ALA A 108 4.80 -7.59 -5.12
C ALA A 108 3.37 -8.08 -4.80
N LEU A 109 2.87 -9.09 -5.52
CA LEU A 109 1.55 -9.70 -5.25
C LEU A 109 1.49 -10.38 -3.88
N GLN A 110 2.58 -11.04 -3.46
CA GLN A 110 2.68 -11.64 -2.13
C GLN A 110 2.69 -10.59 -1.02
N VAL A 111 3.45 -9.50 -1.20
CA VAL A 111 3.46 -8.37 -0.26
C VAL A 111 2.08 -7.71 -0.19
N ALA A 112 1.43 -7.46 -1.32
CA ALA A 112 0.07 -6.92 -1.37
C ALA A 112 -0.94 -7.84 -0.67
N ALA A 113 -0.84 -9.16 -0.87
CA ALA A 113 -1.68 -10.15 -0.19
C ALA A 113 -1.47 -10.11 1.34
N ALA A 114 -0.22 -10.01 1.80
CA ALA A 114 0.10 -9.92 3.23
C ALA A 114 -0.47 -8.65 3.87
N LEU A 115 -0.25 -7.47 3.24
CA LEU A 115 -0.80 -6.19 3.70
C LEU A 115 -2.34 -6.22 3.72
N GLY A 116 -2.94 -6.75 2.67
CA GLY A 116 -4.39 -6.91 2.58
C GLY A 116 -4.95 -7.80 3.69
N TYR A 117 -4.28 -8.91 3.99
CA TYR A 117 -4.68 -9.78 5.08
C TYR A 117 -4.58 -9.10 6.45
N ILE A 118 -3.48 -8.41 6.73
CA ILE A 118 -3.30 -7.63 7.97
C ILE A 118 -4.45 -6.62 8.12
N ALA A 119 -4.76 -5.88 7.06
CA ALA A 119 -5.84 -4.91 7.05
C ALA A 119 -7.23 -5.54 7.28
N LEU A 120 -7.52 -6.67 6.60
CA LEU A 120 -8.78 -7.40 6.76
C LEU A 120 -8.95 -7.98 8.18
N CYS A 121 -7.86 -8.41 8.83
CA CYS A 121 -7.88 -8.87 10.22
C CYS A 121 -8.25 -7.77 11.21
N ARG A 122 -7.93 -6.52 10.88
CA ARG A 122 -8.26 -5.32 11.66
C ARG A 122 -9.56 -4.64 11.19
N PHE A 123 -10.36 -5.34 10.39
CA PHE A 123 -11.63 -4.85 9.86
C PHE A 123 -11.54 -3.58 9.02
N HIS A 124 -10.37 -3.24 8.48
CA HIS A 124 -10.24 -2.17 7.50
C HIS A 124 -10.91 -2.53 6.17
N ARG A 125 -11.23 -1.52 5.37
CA ARG A 125 -11.77 -1.70 4.03
C ARG A 125 -10.61 -1.83 3.03
N VAL A 126 -10.43 -3.00 2.46
CA VAL A 126 -9.34 -3.30 1.53
C VAL A 126 -9.86 -3.32 0.10
N GLY A 127 -9.32 -2.44 -0.74
CA GLY A 127 -9.45 -2.49 -2.19
C GLY A 127 -8.10 -2.84 -2.82
N ALA A 128 -8.13 -3.49 -3.98
CA ALA A 128 -6.94 -3.78 -4.75
C ALA A 128 -7.10 -3.33 -6.20
N GLY A 129 -6.03 -2.84 -6.80
CA GLY A 129 -5.94 -2.44 -8.19
C GLY A 129 -4.70 -3.05 -8.83
N LEU A 130 -4.89 -3.73 -9.96
CA LEU A 130 -3.82 -4.25 -10.80
C LEU A 130 -3.65 -3.29 -11.97
N ILE A 131 -2.44 -2.72 -12.11
CA ILE A 131 -2.13 -1.71 -13.12
C ILE A 131 -1.56 -2.42 -14.36
N ALA A 132 -2.17 -2.17 -15.51
CA ALA A 132 -1.75 -2.73 -16.79
C ALA A 132 -2.12 -1.79 -17.92
N ASP A 133 -1.16 -1.45 -18.78
CA ASP A 133 -1.36 -0.59 -19.97
C ASP A 133 -2.16 0.69 -19.68
N GLY A 134 -1.81 1.39 -18.58
CA GLY A 134 -2.45 2.62 -18.12
C GLY A 134 -3.85 2.46 -17.50
N ASN A 135 -4.35 1.24 -17.41
CA ASN A 135 -5.64 0.94 -16.80
C ASN A 135 -5.46 0.34 -15.40
N VAL A 136 -6.46 0.53 -14.56
CA VAL A 136 -6.50 -0.09 -13.24
C VAL A 136 -7.68 -1.07 -13.20
N PHE A 137 -7.37 -2.35 -13.07
CA PHE A 137 -8.36 -3.40 -12.83
C PHE A 137 -8.67 -3.43 -11.33
N TRP A 138 -9.91 -3.23 -10.95
CA TRP A 138 -10.28 -3.01 -9.56
C TRP A 138 -10.97 -4.20 -8.92
N MET A 139 -10.52 -4.56 -7.72
CA MET A 139 -11.34 -5.26 -6.73
C MET A 139 -12.02 -4.23 -5.85
N ARG A 140 -13.37 -4.26 -5.79
CA ARG A 140 -14.13 -3.36 -4.91
C ARG A 140 -13.73 -3.56 -3.45
N PRO A 141 -13.71 -2.47 -2.65
CA PRO A 141 -13.37 -2.56 -1.24
C PRO A 141 -14.24 -3.57 -0.50
N ALA A 142 -13.58 -4.44 0.23
CA ALA A 142 -14.20 -5.47 1.03
C ALA A 142 -13.67 -5.39 2.47
N ARG A 143 -14.41 -5.95 3.43
CA ARG A 143 -14.10 -5.89 4.86
C ARG A 143 -14.20 -7.26 5.50
N GLY A 144 -13.36 -7.50 6.50
CA GLY A 144 -13.39 -8.72 7.30
C GLY A 144 -12.66 -9.90 6.66
N ARG A 145 -12.31 -10.88 7.48
CA ARG A 145 -11.47 -12.02 7.09
C ARG A 145 -12.05 -12.88 5.96
N GLN A 146 -13.37 -12.93 5.83
CA GLN A 146 -14.05 -13.64 4.73
C GLN A 146 -13.67 -13.09 3.34
N SER A 147 -13.19 -11.86 3.28
CA SER A 147 -12.77 -11.23 2.03
C SER A 147 -11.35 -11.61 1.60
N LEU A 148 -10.63 -12.41 2.39
CA LEU A 148 -9.28 -12.86 2.04
C LEU A 148 -9.27 -13.70 0.76
N ILE A 149 -10.15 -14.72 0.67
CA ILE A 149 -10.19 -15.60 -0.51
C ILE A 149 -10.48 -14.82 -1.80
N PRO A 150 -11.47 -13.92 -1.85
CA PRO A 150 -11.67 -13.02 -2.98
C PRO A 150 -10.43 -12.18 -3.32
N LEU A 151 -9.74 -11.62 -2.31
CA LEU A 151 -8.52 -10.85 -2.50
C LEU A 151 -7.39 -11.69 -3.11
N LEU A 152 -7.12 -12.87 -2.56
CA LEU A 152 -6.08 -13.77 -3.07
C LEU A 152 -6.39 -14.23 -4.50
N ARG A 153 -7.66 -14.53 -4.79
CA ARG A 153 -8.09 -14.89 -6.15
C ARG A 153 -7.89 -13.74 -7.13
N PHE A 154 -8.18 -12.52 -6.72
CA PHE A 154 -7.99 -11.33 -7.56
C PHE A 154 -6.51 -11.09 -7.83
N LEU A 155 -5.66 -11.08 -6.78
CA LEU A 155 -4.22 -10.90 -6.91
C LEU A 155 -3.53 -12.06 -7.64
N GLY A 156 -4.07 -13.28 -7.53
CA GLY A 156 -3.54 -14.48 -8.21
C GLY A 156 -3.83 -14.54 -9.72
N ASN A 157 -4.58 -13.59 -10.26
CA ASN A 157 -4.89 -13.51 -11.69
C ASN A 157 -4.54 -12.13 -12.25
N PRO A 158 -3.24 -11.74 -12.22
CA PRO A 158 -2.82 -10.47 -12.81
C PRO A 158 -3.08 -10.45 -14.32
N PRO A 159 -3.47 -9.28 -14.87
CA PRO A 159 -3.58 -9.13 -16.31
C PRO A 159 -2.20 -9.24 -16.95
N ASP A 160 -2.17 -9.71 -18.21
CA ASP A 160 -0.98 -9.61 -19.03
C ASP A 160 -0.87 -8.18 -19.55
N ALA A 161 0.25 -7.53 -19.29
CA ALA A 161 0.49 -6.13 -19.63
C ALA A 161 1.79 -5.96 -20.39
N ARG A 162 1.81 -5.02 -21.31
CA ARG A 162 3.00 -4.65 -22.06
C ARG A 162 3.75 -3.50 -21.41
N SER A 163 3.01 -2.52 -20.90
CA SER A 163 3.56 -1.31 -20.29
C SER A 163 2.87 -0.99 -18.97
N THR A 164 3.45 -0.09 -18.18
CA THR A 164 2.85 0.40 -16.94
C THR A 164 1.90 1.56 -17.20
N ALA A 165 2.35 2.61 -17.89
CA ALA A 165 1.69 3.91 -18.02
C ALA A 165 1.15 4.41 -16.65
N LEU A 166 2.07 4.52 -15.69
CA LEU A 166 1.77 4.72 -14.26
C LEU A 166 1.03 6.03 -14.00
N ALA A 167 1.33 7.09 -14.77
CA ALA A 167 0.68 8.39 -14.61
C ALA A 167 -0.81 8.36 -14.97
N GLU A 168 -1.20 7.58 -15.99
CA GLU A 168 -2.59 7.35 -16.39
C GLU A 168 -3.33 6.56 -15.33
N ALA A 169 -2.71 5.49 -14.82
CA ALA A 169 -3.25 4.69 -13.74
C ALA A 169 -3.45 5.54 -12.46
N ALA A 170 -2.49 6.37 -12.10
CA ALA A 170 -2.59 7.28 -10.96
C ALA A 170 -3.77 8.25 -11.09
N ARG A 171 -4.00 8.79 -12.30
CA ARG A 171 -5.18 9.65 -12.57
C ARG A 171 -6.50 8.91 -12.35
N GLN A 172 -6.59 7.65 -12.80
CA GLN A 172 -7.79 6.84 -12.57
C GLN A 172 -8.02 6.58 -11.08
N VAL A 173 -6.97 6.26 -10.32
CA VAL A 173 -7.03 6.09 -8.86
C VAL A 173 -7.55 7.36 -8.20
N VAL A 174 -6.93 8.50 -8.49
CA VAL A 174 -7.27 9.80 -7.89
C VAL A 174 -8.72 10.22 -8.21
N ASN A 175 -9.20 9.96 -9.41
CA ASN A 175 -10.55 10.32 -9.85
C ASN A 175 -11.62 9.33 -9.34
N GLY A 176 -11.29 8.06 -9.31
CA GLY A 176 -12.21 6.99 -8.91
C GLY A 176 -12.33 6.81 -7.40
N TRP A 177 -11.29 7.17 -6.64
CA TRP A 177 -11.23 6.92 -5.22
C TRP A 177 -11.44 8.18 -4.39
N LYS A 178 -12.59 8.28 -3.72
CA LYS A 178 -13.00 9.47 -2.95
C LYS A 178 -12.66 9.39 -1.45
N HIS A 179 -12.34 8.20 -0.95
CA HIS A 179 -12.11 7.98 0.48
C HIS A 179 -10.65 8.22 0.84
N ARG A 180 -10.40 8.82 1.98
CA ARG A 180 -9.06 8.92 2.56
C ARG A 180 -8.61 7.56 3.03
N GLY A 181 -7.31 7.26 2.92
CA GLY A 181 -6.78 6.00 3.38
C GLY A 181 -5.31 5.82 3.07
N ALA A 182 -4.80 4.65 3.38
CA ALA A 182 -3.45 4.25 3.05
C ALA A 182 -3.42 3.64 1.64
N VAL A 183 -2.52 4.12 0.81
CA VAL A 183 -2.25 3.61 -0.53
C VAL A 183 -0.88 2.94 -0.52
N TYR A 184 -0.82 1.69 -0.89
CA TYR A 184 0.42 0.94 -1.10
C TYR A 184 0.61 0.75 -2.59
N LEU A 185 1.64 1.37 -3.15
CA LEU A 185 2.02 1.22 -4.56
C LEU A 185 3.25 0.33 -4.65
N LEU A 186 3.12 -0.78 -5.37
CA LEU A 186 4.18 -1.75 -5.60
C LEU A 186 4.57 -1.72 -7.09
N THR A 187 5.77 -1.26 -7.40
CA THR A 187 6.27 -1.03 -8.77
C THR A 187 7.80 -1.01 -8.78
N ASP A 188 8.40 -1.21 -9.92
CA ASP A 188 9.84 -1.03 -10.12
C ASP A 188 10.24 0.37 -10.61
N LEU A 189 9.26 1.26 -10.78
CA LEU A 189 9.45 2.64 -11.28
C LEU A 189 10.13 2.74 -12.66
N MET A 190 10.04 1.71 -13.48
CA MET A 190 10.60 1.69 -14.84
C MET A 190 9.66 2.38 -15.86
N ASP A 191 9.04 3.48 -15.44
CA ASP A 191 8.15 4.33 -16.22
C ASP A 191 8.72 5.75 -16.24
N GLU A 192 8.83 6.38 -17.39
CA GLU A 192 9.40 7.73 -17.51
C GLU A 192 8.62 8.79 -16.73
N HIS A 193 7.32 8.58 -16.53
CA HIS A 193 6.40 9.49 -15.84
C HIS A 193 6.11 9.12 -14.38
N TRP A 194 6.94 8.25 -13.77
CA TRP A 194 6.74 7.80 -12.39
C TRP A 194 6.63 8.95 -11.38
N GLN A 195 7.35 10.06 -11.59
CA GLN A 195 7.28 11.21 -10.68
C GLN A 195 5.91 11.88 -10.70
N ASP A 196 5.31 12.00 -11.87
CA ASP A 196 3.98 12.59 -12.01
C ASP A 196 2.91 11.69 -11.42
N ALA A 197 3.05 10.38 -11.57
CA ALA A 197 2.19 9.39 -10.92
C ALA A 197 2.23 9.53 -9.39
N LEU A 198 3.44 9.58 -8.80
CA LEU A 198 3.59 9.75 -7.36
C LEU A 198 3.03 11.08 -6.87
N ARG A 199 3.31 12.20 -7.56
CA ARG A 199 2.74 13.51 -7.21
C ARG A 199 1.22 13.49 -7.22
N GLN A 200 0.60 12.84 -8.20
CA GLN A 200 -0.85 12.71 -8.29
C GLN A 200 -1.42 11.91 -7.11
N LEU A 201 -0.84 10.76 -6.77
CA LEU A 201 -1.28 9.92 -5.65
C LEU A 201 -1.11 10.66 -4.31
N LEU A 202 -0.01 11.40 -4.14
CA LEU A 202 0.29 12.17 -2.92
C LEU A 202 -0.57 13.43 -2.78
N SER A 203 -1.12 13.99 -3.88
CA SER A 203 -1.89 15.23 -3.87
C SER A 203 -3.21 15.15 -3.11
N ARG A 204 -3.79 13.97 -2.97
CA ARG A 204 -5.14 13.72 -2.40
C ARG A 204 -5.18 13.44 -0.91
N ARG A 205 -4.13 13.73 -0.15
CA ARG A 205 -4.04 13.43 1.29
C ARG A 205 -4.20 11.95 1.60
N HIS A 206 -3.84 11.07 0.67
CA HIS A 206 -3.63 9.67 0.96
C HIS A 206 -2.26 9.50 1.60
N GLU A 207 -2.16 8.59 2.55
CA GLU A 207 -0.86 8.17 3.04
C GLU A 207 -0.29 7.14 2.06
N LEU A 208 0.62 7.59 1.19
CA LEU A 208 1.26 6.71 0.22
C LEU A 208 2.46 6.01 0.85
N THR A 209 2.49 4.69 0.73
CA THR A 209 3.68 3.88 0.92
C THR A 209 4.09 3.31 -0.42
N LEU A 210 5.23 3.75 -0.93
CA LEU A 210 5.84 3.22 -2.14
C LEU A 210 6.75 2.04 -1.77
N ILE A 211 6.46 0.88 -2.36
CA ILE A 211 7.28 -0.32 -2.27
C ILE A 211 7.95 -0.50 -3.63
N HIS A 212 9.19 -0.02 -3.71
CA HIS A 212 10.02 -0.06 -4.91
C HIS A 212 10.68 -1.44 -5.00
N THR A 213 10.21 -2.28 -5.90
CA THR A 213 10.59 -3.69 -6.01
C THR A 213 11.67 -3.87 -7.07
N LEU A 214 12.85 -4.31 -6.65
CA LEU A 214 13.99 -4.58 -7.53
C LEU A 214 14.54 -5.98 -7.29
N THR A 215 15.16 -6.54 -8.32
CA THR A 215 15.89 -7.81 -8.24
C THR A 215 17.34 -7.60 -7.83
N PRO A 216 18.01 -8.63 -7.28
CA PRO A 216 19.45 -8.57 -7.03
C PRO A 216 20.27 -8.22 -8.27
N GLN A 217 19.83 -8.71 -9.43
CA GLN A 217 20.48 -8.46 -10.72
C GLN A 217 20.38 -6.98 -11.15
N GLU A 218 19.30 -6.30 -10.77
CA GLU A 218 19.15 -4.86 -10.99
C GLU A 218 19.93 -4.04 -9.96
N LEU A 219 19.95 -4.51 -8.70
CA LEU A 219 20.69 -3.82 -7.63
C LEU A 219 22.21 -3.95 -7.81
N HIS A 220 22.66 -5.14 -8.17
CA HIS A 220 24.08 -5.49 -8.30
C HIS A 220 24.30 -6.32 -9.57
N PRO A 221 24.26 -5.69 -10.77
CA PRO A 221 24.49 -6.43 -12.01
C PRO A 221 25.92 -7.01 -12.04
N ASP A 222 25.99 -8.32 -12.18
CA ASP A 222 27.25 -9.06 -12.34
C ASP A 222 27.40 -9.49 -13.80
N LEU A 223 27.44 -8.51 -14.70
CA LEU A 223 27.54 -8.71 -16.13
C LEU A 223 28.70 -7.89 -16.69
N MET A 224 29.55 -8.49 -17.51
CA MET A 224 30.64 -7.81 -18.20
C MET A 224 30.73 -8.28 -19.65
N GLY A 225 31.22 -7.41 -20.52
CA GLY A 225 31.42 -7.72 -21.95
C GLY A 225 30.32 -7.18 -22.83
N ASP A 226 30.28 -7.69 -24.06
CA ASP A 226 29.30 -7.25 -25.05
C ASP A 226 27.98 -8.01 -24.86
N LEU A 227 26.93 -7.26 -24.60
CA LEU A 227 25.60 -7.79 -24.36
C LEU A 227 24.61 -7.20 -25.34
N LEU A 228 23.63 -8.00 -25.74
CA LEU A 228 22.46 -7.56 -26.43
C LEU A 228 21.34 -7.35 -25.39
N LEU A 229 21.09 -6.10 -25.05
CA LEU A 229 19.95 -5.75 -24.19
C LEU A 229 18.67 -5.74 -25.03
N VAL A 230 17.62 -6.34 -24.48
CA VAL A 230 16.30 -6.34 -25.07
C VAL A 230 15.36 -5.58 -24.12
N ASP A 231 14.78 -4.51 -24.61
CA ASP A 231 13.74 -3.80 -23.86
C ASP A 231 12.53 -4.71 -23.68
N SER A 232 12.10 -4.92 -22.44
CA SER A 232 11.05 -5.87 -22.14
C SER A 232 9.67 -5.41 -22.62
N GLU A 233 9.44 -4.10 -22.77
CA GLU A 233 8.16 -3.52 -23.16
C GLU A 233 8.04 -3.31 -24.67
N THR A 234 9.09 -2.75 -25.28
CA THR A 234 9.09 -2.41 -26.72
C THR A 234 9.62 -3.54 -27.59
N GLY A 235 10.47 -4.42 -27.01
CA GLY A 235 11.20 -5.46 -27.77
C GLY A 235 12.40 -4.90 -28.56
N GLU A 236 12.72 -3.61 -28.41
CA GLU A 236 13.89 -3.02 -29.04
C GLU A 236 15.18 -3.65 -28.49
N THR A 237 16.12 -3.84 -29.38
CA THR A 237 17.43 -4.44 -29.03
C THR A 237 18.52 -3.40 -29.11
N ARG A 238 19.43 -3.42 -28.14
CA ARG A 238 20.58 -2.53 -28.10
C ARG A 238 21.83 -3.30 -27.71
N GLU A 239 22.85 -3.24 -28.58
CA GLU A 239 24.17 -3.76 -28.22
C GLU A 239 24.88 -2.79 -27.27
N VAL A 240 25.35 -3.29 -26.14
CA VAL A 240 26.01 -2.48 -25.11
C VAL A 240 27.24 -3.25 -24.62
N SER A 241 28.40 -2.59 -24.67
CA SER A 241 29.60 -3.08 -24.02
C SER A 241 29.64 -2.67 -22.55
N LEU A 242 29.35 -3.61 -21.65
CA LEU A 242 29.38 -3.35 -20.22
C LEU A 242 30.83 -3.36 -19.71
N SER A 243 31.33 -2.15 -19.49
CA SER A 243 32.60 -1.90 -18.79
C SER A 243 32.35 -1.58 -17.31
N ALA A 244 33.40 -1.66 -16.48
CA ALA A 244 33.31 -1.20 -15.09
C ALA A 244 32.85 0.27 -14.96
N HIS A 245 33.17 1.10 -15.95
CA HIS A 245 32.70 2.49 -16.00
C HIS A 245 31.16 2.57 -16.24
N ALA A 246 30.66 1.78 -17.19
CA ALA A 246 29.23 1.73 -17.49
C ALA A 246 28.43 1.22 -16.28
N LEU A 247 28.92 0.20 -15.57
CA LEU A 247 28.31 -0.31 -14.35
C LEU A 247 28.28 0.75 -13.23
N ASN A 248 29.37 1.52 -13.08
CA ASN A 248 29.40 2.62 -12.11
C ASN A 248 28.38 3.72 -12.46
N LEU A 249 28.21 4.05 -13.73
CA LEU A 249 27.18 5.00 -14.17
C LEU A 249 25.77 4.48 -13.88
N TYR A 250 25.51 3.22 -14.19
CA TYR A 250 24.24 2.57 -13.88
C TYR A 250 23.92 2.62 -12.39
N GLN A 251 24.86 2.21 -11.52
CA GLN A 251 24.67 2.23 -10.08
C GLN A 251 24.39 3.64 -9.55
N ARG A 252 25.07 4.66 -10.08
CA ARG A 252 24.79 6.07 -9.71
C ARG A 252 23.39 6.47 -10.13
N ALA A 253 22.96 6.12 -11.35
CA ALA A 253 21.62 6.41 -11.84
C ALA A 253 20.55 5.71 -10.99
N LEU A 254 20.74 4.45 -10.64
CA LEU A 254 19.83 3.70 -9.78
C LEU A 254 19.74 4.30 -8.37
N HIS A 255 20.88 4.64 -7.76
CA HIS A 255 20.89 5.32 -6.46
C HIS A 255 20.19 6.67 -6.53
N GLN A 256 20.37 7.42 -7.62
CA GLN A 256 19.67 8.69 -7.80
C GLN A 256 18.17 8.49 -7.96
N LEU A 257 17.72 7.48 -8.69
CA LEU A 257 16.29 7.11 -8.80
C LEU A 257 15.71 6.80 -7.42
N CYS A 258 16.34 5.93 -6.64
CA CYS A 258 15.91 5.57 -5.29
C CYS A 258 15.85 6.78 -4.36
N ASN A 259 16.88 7.63 -4.39
CA ASN A 259 16.93 8.85 -3.57
C ASN A 259 15.84 9.84 -3.95
N ASN A 260 15.61 10.04 -5.25
CA ASN A 260 14.57 10.94 -5.74
C ASN A 260 13.17 10.43 -5.34
N ALA A 261 12.92 9.13 -5.47
CA ALA A 261 11.66 8.51 -5.06
C ALA A 261 11.44 8.63 -3.54
N SER A 262 12.47 8.35 -2.75
CA SER A 262 12.44 8.51 -1.29
C SER A 262 12.21 9.96 -0.87
N ALA A 263 12.91 10.91 -1.47
CA ALA A 263 12.76 12.34 -1.18
C ALA A 263 11.36 12.83 -1.55
N LEU A 264 10.83 12.40 -2.71
CA LEU A 264 9.49 12.77 -3.15
C LEU A 264 8.42 12.24 -2.18
N CYS A 265 8.49 10.96 -1.78
CA CYS A 265 7.59 10.40 -0.79
C CYS A 265 7.68 11.17 0.53
N GLY A 266 8.89 11.38 1.06
CA GLY A 266 9.13 12.08 2.33
C GLY A 266 8.64 13.53 2.33
N HIS A 267 8.79 14.25 1.21
CA HIS A 267 8.31 15.62 1.07
C HIS A 267 6.79 15.74 1.30
N PHE A 268 6.03 14.77 0.88
CA PHE A 268 4.57 14.72 1.05
C PHE A 268 4.11 13.88 2.24
N GLY A 269 5.03 13.46 3.11
CA GLY A 269 4.70 12.66 4.30
C GLY A 269 4.35 11.18 4.01
N GLY A 270 4.71 10.68 2.83
CA GLY A 270 4.61 9.27 2.46
C GLY A 270 5.85 8.47 2.89
N ASN A 271 5.76 7.15 2.75
CA ASN A 271 6.85 6.22 3.06
C ASN A 271 7.45 5.66 1.75
N TYR A 272 8.75 5.40 1.78
CA TYR A 272 9.48 4.71 0.72
C TYR A 272 10.19 3.49 1.29
N LEU A 273 9.98 2.32 0.67
CA LEU A 273 10.67 1.08 0.98
C LEU A 273 11.27 0.50 -0.30
N LEU A 274 12.55 0.17 -0.25
CA LEU A 274 13.19 -0.63 -1.29
C LEU A 274 12.99 -2.11 -0.94
N ALA A 275 12.39 -2.87 -1.84
CA ALA A 275 12.14 -4.29 -1.70
C ALA A 275 13.05 -5.07 -2.65
N ASP A 276 14.07 -5.72 -2.09
CA ASP A 276 14.93 -6.66 -2.81
C ASP A 276 14.24 -8.03 -2.87
N THR A 277 13.99 -8.54 -4.07
CA THR A 277 13.32 -9.84 -4.27
C THR A 277 14.13 -11.06 -3.82
N SER A 278 15.41 -10.91 -3.48
CA SER A 278 16.21 -11.97 -2.87
C SER A 278 15.83 -12.25 -1.42
N GLN A 279 15.23 -11.28 -0.75
CA GLN A 279 14.79 -11.45 0.62
C GLN A 279 13.55 -12.34 0.67
N SER A 280 13.41 -13.11 1.76
CA SER A 280 12.16 -13.82 1.97
C SER A 280 11.01 -12.84 2.26
N LEU A 281 9.81 -13.18 1.78
CA LEU A 281 8.59 -12.41 2.08
C LEU A 281 8.43 -12.17 3.59
N GLU A 282 8.72 -13.20 4.41
CA GLU A 282 8.64 -13.09 5.86
C GLU A 282 9.61 -12.05 6.43
N GLN A 283 10.85 -12.04 5.96
CA GLN A 283 11.84 -11.07 6.41
C GLN A 283 11.41 -9.65 6.06
N PHE A 284 10.96 -9.43 4.83
CA PHE A 284 10.50 -8.12 4.38
C PHE A 284 9.30 -7.63 5.19
N VAL A 285 8.25 -8.47 5.33
CA VAL A 285 7.00 -8.05 5.99
C VAL A 285 7.14 -8.01 7.52
N LEU A 286 7.87 -8.97 8.15
CA LEU A 286 7.93 -9.07 9.61
C LEU A 286 9.07 -8.27 10.24
N ARG A 287 10.07 -7.84 9.46
CA ARG A 287 11.23 -7.11 10.01
C ARG A 287 11.42 -5.74 9.35
N GLU A 288 11.49 -5.69 8.01
CA GLU A 288 11.77 -4.42 7.34
C GLU A 288 10.61 -3.43 7.41
N MET A 289 9.39 -3.85 7.11
CA MET A 289 8.24 -2.97 7.21
C MET A 289 8.01 -2.38 8.61
N PRO A 290 8.11 -3.16 9.71
CA PRO A 290 8.06 -2.60 11.06
C PRO A 290 9.21 -1.63 11.35
N SER A 291 10.45 -1.95 10.96
CA SER A 291 11.60 -1.05 11.19
C SER A 291 11.47 0.30 10.48
N ARG A 292 10.69 0.35 9.41
CA ARG A 292 10.39 1.56 8.64
C ARG A 292 9.08 2.24 9.07
N GLY A 293 8.43 1.74 10.12
CA GLY A 293 7.20 2.33 10.64
C GLY A 293 5.97 2.19 9.74
N VAL A 294 5.93 1.14 8.92
CA VAL A 294 4.77 0.80 8.07
C VAL A 294 3.84 -0.19 8.77
N LEU A 295 4.41 -1.07 9.57
CA LEU A 295 3.71 -2.06 10.40
C LEU A 295 4.14 -1.95 11.86
N ALA A 296 3.31 -2.47 12.78
CA ALA A 296 3.60 -2.65 14.20
C ALA A 296 3.11 -4.00 14.70
#